data_92bb23c42f26facfa9fcf11bc8b1d230
#
_entry.id   92bb23c42f26facfa9fcf11bc8b1d230
#
_cell.length_a   1.000
_cell.length_b   1.000
_cell.length_c   1.000
_cell.angle_alpha   90.00
_cell.angle_beta   90.00
_cell.angle_gamma   90.00
#
_symmetry.space_group_name_H-M   'P 1'
#
loop_
_entity.id
_entity.type
_entity.pdbx_description
1 polymer ?
#
loop_
_entity_poly.entity_id
_entity_poly.type
_entity_poly.pdbx_seq_one_letter_code
_entity_poly.pdbx_strand_id
1 'polypeptide(L)'
;MASFAQFGNDLYTGKRSYNIIGKRKIWYGISALLILIVIVVPILRGGFLFGIEFLGGSQFQVASSAGLNSTEAQVLAQNTVLKVEPGSNPRVTIVGQNSEVRVQTDQLTSDQSVAIQQALAQAYKIKDSEVTTSFIGPVWGQDITRQALTGLIAFVILASIVMALYFRTWKMSLAAITALLHDLIITAGVYGVFHIEVTPAAVIGFLTILGYSLYDTVVVFDKIRENTGEDGAESRRTFAESVNLAVNQTLVRSINTSVVAILPVGSILFIGALILGAGTLRDISLALFIGIIVGTYSTIFIAAPLYAQLRSGEDAVKKRDKRTRAVREASLVVAAK
;
A
#
# COMPACT_ATOMS: atom_id res chain seq x y z
N MET A 1 -27.13 19.53 13.03
CA MET A 1 -26.25 18.59 12.31
C MET A 1 -26.04 17.35 13.17
N ALA A 2 -26.32 16.14 12.65
CA ALA A 2 -26.03 14.92 13.41
C ALA A 2 -24.52 14.86 13.69
N SER A 3 -24.13 14.65 14.96
CA SER A 3 -22.71 14.55 15.31
C SER A 3 -22.11 13.31 14.66
N PHE A 4 -20.79 13.30 14.40
CA PHE A 4 -20.08 12.14 13.85
C PHE A 4 -20.27 10.88 14.74
N ALA A 5 -20.41 11.08 16.05
CA ALA A 5 -20.74 10.03 17.00
C ALA A 5 -22.15 9.44 16.77
N GLN A 6 -23.14 10.29 16.46
CA GLN A 6 -24.49 9.83 16.13
C GLN A 6 -24.52 9.05 14.81
N PHE A 7 -23.78 9.51 13.81
CA PHE A 7 -23.61 8.77 12.54
C PHE A 7 -23.01 7.37 12.76
N GLY A 8 -21.96 7.27 13.57
CA GLY A 8 -21.34 5.99 13.93
C GLY A 8 -22.30 5.07 14.68
N ASN A 9 -23.06 5.62 15.62
CA ASN A 9 -24.07 4.85 16.37
C ASN A 9 -25.22 4.36 15.47
N ASP A 10 -25.65 5.15 14.51
CA ASP A 10 -26.70 4.77 13.56
C ASP A 10 -26.25 3.62 12.65
N LEU A 11 -24.97 3.58 12.25
CA LEU A 11 -24.38 2.45 11.50
C LEU A 11 -24.26 1.21 12.39
N TYR A 12 -23.79 1.38 13.63
CA TYR A 12 -23.62 0.27 14.57
C TYR A 12 -24.95 -0.39 14.93
N THR A 13 -25.97 0.39 15.19
CA THR A 13 -27.31 -0.09 15.53
C THR A 13 -28.12 -0.58 14.31
N GLY A 14 -27.61 -0.39 13.10
CA GLY A 14 -28.28 -0.77 11.85
C GLY A 14 -29.42 0.16 11.45
N LYS A 15 -29.59 1.33 12.10
CA LYS A 15 -30.56 2.38 11.68
C LYS A 15 -30.18 2.97 10.33
N ARG A 16 -28.88 3.05 10.04
CA ARG A 16 -28.31 3.33 8.71
C ARG A 16 -27.53 2.12 8.23
N SER A 17 -27.60 1.84 6.95
CA SER A 17 -26.82 0.76 6.34
C SER A 17 -26.49 1.11 4.90
N TYR A 18 -25.21 0.99 4.56
CA TYR A 18 -24.73 1.06 3.17
C TYR A 18 -24.70 -0.34 2.58
N ASN A 19 -25.26 -0.50 1.40
CA ASN A 19 -25.25 -1.77 0.72
C ASN A 19 -23.89 -2.03 0.04
N ILE A 20 -22.89 -2.42 0.82
CA ILE A 20 -21.52 -2.69 0.37
C ILE A 20 -21.45 -4.05 -0.34
N ILE A 21 -21.98 -5.08 0.32
CA ILE A 21 -21.93 -6.45 -0.19
C ILE A 21 -22.76 -6.63 -1.47
N GLY A 22 -23.94 -6.00 -1.56
CA GLY A 22 -24.77 -6.06 -2.77
C GLY A 22 -24.14 -5.36 -3.96
N LYS A 23 -23.35 -4.32 -3.74
CA LYS A 23 -22.65 -3.56 -4.79
C LYS A 23 -21.23 -4.07 -5.09
N ARG A 24 -20.88 -5.28 -4.67
CA ARG A 24 -19.54 -5.87 -4.83
C ARG A 24 -18.94 -5.78 -6.25
N LYS A 25 -19.79 -5.88 -7.30
CA LYS A 25 -19.32 -5.76 -8.69
C LYS A 25 -18.70 -4.40 -9.00
N ILE A 26 -19.21 -3.32 -8.37
CA ILE A 26 -18.66 -1.97 -8.53
C ILE A 26 -17.29 -1.89 -7.88
N TRP A 27 -17.17 -2.40 -6.65
CA TRP A 27 -15.90 -2.39 -5.91
C TRP A 27 -14.82 -3.22 -6.59
N TYR A 28 -15.18 -4.41 -7.10
CA TYR A 28 -14.27 -5.24 -7.89
C TYR A 28 -13.88 -4.55 -9.22
N GLY A 29 -14.81 -3.85 -9.86
CA GLY A 29 -14.52 -3.07 -11.06
C GLY A 29 -13.51 -1.94 -10.79
N ILE A 30 -13.69 -1.20 -9.69
CA ILE A 30 -12.74 -0.18 -9.27
C ILE A 30 -11.36 -0.78 -8.98
N SER A 31 -11.30 -1.88 -8.22
CA SER A 31 -10.03 -2.56 -7.92
C SER A 31 -9.36 -3.11 -9.18
N ALA A 32 -10.13 -3.72 -10.09
CA ALA A 32 -9.59 -4.21 -11.34
C ALA A 32 -9.03 -3.08 -12.21
N LEU A 33 -9.71 -1.94 -12.26
CA LEU A 33 -9.22 -0.74 -12.95
C LEU A 33 -7.94 -0.20 -12.31
N LEU A 34 -7.89 -0.10 -10.98
CA LEU A 34 -6.68 0.33 -10.26
C LEU A 34 -5.52 -0.63 -10.54
N ILE A 35 -5.74 -1.96 -10.44
CA ILE A 35 -4.71 -2.97 -10.74
C ILE A 35 -4.24 -2.83 -12.20
N LEU A 36 -5.16 -2.63 -13.14
CA LEU A 36 -4.80 -2.41 -14.54
C LEU A 36 -3.90 -1.19 -14.70
N ILE A 37 -4.25 -0.06 -14.08
CA ILE A 37 -3.47 1.18 -14.13
C ILE A 37 -2.07 0.96 -13.56
N VAL A 38 -1.96 0.36 -12.36
CA VAL A 38 -0.67 0.18 -11.67
C VAL A 38 0.21 -0.90 -12.31
N ILE A 39 -0.32 -1.71 -13.22
CA ILE A 39 0.46 -2.65 -14.03
C ILE A 39 0.83 -2.02 -15.37
N VAL A 40 -0.13 -1.46 -16.10
CA VAL A 40 0.07 -0.98 -17.48
C VAL A 40 0.93 0.28 -17.53
N VAL A 41 0.67 1.25 -16.64
CA VAL A 41 1.42 2.52 -16.68
C VAL A 41 2.92 2.33 -16.42
N PRO A 42 3.38 1.57 -15.42
CA PRO A 42 4.80 1.29 -15.25
C PRO A 42 5.42 0.58 -16.47
N ILE A 43 4.74 -0.40 -17.05
CA ILE A 43 5.24 -1.10 -18.24
C ILE A 43 5.45 -0.11 -19.41
N LEU A 44 4.50 0.79 -19.65
CA LEU A 44 4.61 1.81 -20.70
C LEU A 44 5.70 2.85 -20.42
N ARG A 45 6.07 3.04 -19.17
CA ARG A 45 7.12 3.97 -18.72
C ARG A 45 8.51 3.35 -18.59
N GLY A 46 8.71 2.10 -18.99
CA GLY A 46 10.02 1.42 -18.93
C GLY A 46 10.26 0.62 -17.63
N GLY A 47 9.21 0.36 -16.84
CA GLY A 47 9.27 -0.48 -15.64
C GLY A 47 9.33 0.31 -14.33
N PHE A 48 9.67 -0.42 -13.26
CA PHE A 48 9.88 0.16 -11.94
C PHE A 48 11.28 0.79 -11.84
N LEU A 49 11.36 1.88 -11.13
CA LEU A 49 12.63 2.53 -10.83
C LEU A 49 13.20 1.92 -9.53
N PHE A 50 14.16 1.02 -9.67
CA PHE A 50 14.85 0.44 -8.52
C PHE A 50 16.06 1.30 -8.13
N GLY A 51 16.31 1.43 -6.81
CA GLY A 51 17.48 2.09 -6.27
C GLY A 51 18.77 1.30 -6.53
N ILE A 52 19.90 1.98 -6.38
CA ILE A 52 21.23 1.36 -6.52
C ILE A 52 21.45 0.24 -5.50
N GLU A 53 20.69 0.24 -4.41
CA GLU A 53 20.72 -0.80 -3.38
C GLU A 53 20.30 -2.17 -3.92
N PHE A 54 19.49 -2.19 -5.00
CA PHE A 54 19.04 -3.41 -5.67
C PHE A 54 19.82 -3.73 -6.94
N LEU A 55 20.19 -2.71 -7.71
CA LEU A 55 20.84 -2.90 -9.00
C LEU A 55 22.37 -2.89 -8.89
N GLY A 56 22.90 -2.36 -7.80
CA GLY A 56 24.29 -1.94 -7.71
C GLY A 56 24.51 -0.60 -8.44
N GLY A 57 25.62 0.07 -8.20
CA GLY A 57 25.97 1.34 -8.85
C GLY A 57 26.61 2.34 -7.93
N SER A 58 26.81 3.53 -8.44
CA SER A 58 27.37 4.68 -7.70
C SER A 58 26.34 5.78 -7.56
N GLN A 59 26.26 6.38 -6.39
CA GLN A 59 25.37 7.52 -6.11
C GLN A 59 26.19 8.69 -5.62
N PHE A 60 25.88 9.86 -6.17
CA PHE A 60 26.41 11.13 -5.74
C PHE A 60 25.26 12.00 -5.25
N GLN A 61 25.42 12.60 -4.09
CA GLN A 61 24.43 13.50 -3.52
C GLN A 61 25.07 14.87 -3.32
N VAL A 62 24.57 15.84 -4.07
CA VAL A 62 25.00 17.23 -4.04
C VAL A 62 24.07 17.98 -3.10
N ALA A 63 24.61 18.58 -2.07
CA ALA A 63 23.84 19.18 -0.96
C ALA A 63 22.94 20.35 -1.35
N SER A 64 23.16 20.97 -2.52
CA SER A 64 22.38 22.11 -2.98
C SER A 64 22.34 22.20 -4.50
N SER A 65 21.22 22.63 -5.06
CA SER A 65 21.07 22.93 -6.50
C SER A 65 21.74 24.25 -6.93
N ALA A 66 22.49 24.92 -6.07
CA ALA A 66 23.14 26.21 -6.33
C ALA A 66 22.16 27.31 -6.80
N GLY A 67 20.91 27.27 -6.37
CA GLY A 67 19.87 28.23 -6.76
C GLY A 67 19.26 27.99 -8.14
N LEU A 68 19.63 26.92 -8.83
CA LEU A 68 19.01 26.48 -10.08
C LEU A 68 17.61 25.92 -9.84
N ASN A 69 16.73 26.06 -10.83
CA ASN A 69 15.48 25.34 -10.79
C ASN A 69 15.70 23.80 -10.97
N SER A 70 14.72 22.99 -10.59
CA SER A 70 14.85 21.53 -10.58
C SER A 70 15.27 20.95 -11.95
N THR A 71 14.74 21.48 -13.05
CA THR A 71 15.08 21.01 -14.39
C THR A 71 16.50 21.39 -14.80
N GLU A 72 16.91 22.61 -14.53
CA GLU A 72 18.29 23.08 -14.82
C GLU A 72 19.31 22.29 -14.01
N ALA A 73 19.02 22.06 -12.71
CA ALA A 73 19.90 21.28 -11.86
C ALA A 73 20.05 19.85 -12.39
N GLN A 74 18.94 19.20 -12.78
CA GLN A 74 18.98 17.86 -13.36
C GLN A 74 19.82 17.80 -14.64
N VAL A 75 19.59 18.72 -15.57
CA VAL A 75 20.32 18.79 -16.84
C VAL A 75 21.80 19.06 -16.62
N LEU A 76 22.14 19.96 -15.68
CA LEU A 76 23.53 20.27 -15.31
C LEU A 76 24.26 19.03 -14.80
N ALA A 77 23.63 18.30 -13.84
CA ALA A 77 24.20 17.07 -13.30
C ALA A 77 24.40 16.01 -14.36
N GLN A 78 23.36 15.77 -15.17
CA GLN A 78 23.40 14.76 -16.23
C GLN A 78 24.52 15.05 -17.23
N ASN A 79 24.60 16.29 -17.73
CA ASN A 79 25.63 16.69 -18.66
C ASN A 79 27.04 16.63 -18.06
N THR A 80 27.17 16.95 -16.77
CA THR A 80 28.48 16.89 -16.08
C THR A 80 28.96 15.44 -15.99
N VAL A 81 28.09 14.50 -15.62
CA VAL A 81 28.48 13.10 -15.56
C VAL A 81 28.82 12.54 -16.95
N LEU A 82 27.99 12.83 -17.96
CA LEU A 82 28.23 12.38 -19.34
C LEU A 82 29.51 12.97 -19.98
N LYS A 83 29.98 14.13 -19.52
CA LYS A 83 31.27 14.68 -19.96
C LYS A 83 32.46 13.92 -19.39
N VAL A 84 32.36 13.44 -18.16
CA VAL A 84 33.42 12.65 -17.50
C VAL A 84 33.38 11.21 -17.94
N GLU A 85 32.18 10.62 -18.02
CA GLU A 85 31.97 9.24 -18.38
C GLU A 85 30.82 9.12 -19.41
N PRO A 86 31.14 9.24 -20.72
CA PRO A 86 30.12 9.22 -21.78
C PRO A 86 29.34 7.90 -21.92
N GLY A 87 29.89 6.81 -21.40
CA GLY A 87 29.27 5.49 -21.42
C GLY A 87 28.32 5.24 -20.24
N SER A 88 28.25 6.15 -19.27
CA SER A 88 27.35 6.01 -18.12
C SER A 88 25.91 6.37 -18.46
N ASN A 89 24.97 5.84 -17.67
CA ASN A 89 23.54 6.17 -17.80
C ASN A 89 23.04 6.91 -16.53
N PRO A 90 23.38 8.19 -16.36
CA PRO A 90 23.09 8.93 -15.15
C PRO A 90 21.59 9.21 -14.99
N ARG A 91 21.04 8.82 -13.83
CA ARG A 91 19.70 9.18 -13.38
C ARG A 91 19.81 10.29 -12.36
N VAL A 92 19.13 11.39 -12.61
CA VAL A 92 19.18 12.56 -11.72
C VAL A 92 17.81 12.84 -11.15
N THR A 93 17.73 12.89 -9.81
CA THR A 93 16.52 13.22 -9.06
C THR A 93 16.79 14.37 -8.09
N ILE A 94 15.78 15.23 -7.89
CA ILE A 94 15.85 16.30 -6.89
C ILE A 94 15.12 15.82 -5.63
N VAL A 95 15.76 16.00 -4.47
CA VAL A 95 15.24 15.54 -3.19
C VAL A 95 15.12 16.71 -2.22
N GLY A 96 13.96 16.82 -1.56
CA GLY A 96 13.70 17.80 -0.52
C GLY A 96 13.54 19.25 -1.00
N GLN A 97 13.22 20.15 -0.06
CA GLN A 97 13.09 21.60 -0.33
C GLN A 97 14.44 22.28 -0.54
N ASN A 98 15.51 21.74 0.02
CA ASN A 98 16.87 22.24 -0.18
C ASN A 98 17.43 21.94 -1.57
N SER A 99 16.59 21.34 -2.44
CA SER A 99 16.96 21.02 -3.81
C SER A 99 18.25 20.21 -3.90
N GLU A 100 18.41 19.22 -3.02
CA GLU A 100 19.51 18.27 -3.12
C GLU A 100 19.44 17.52 -4.44
N VAL A 101 20.56 17.42 -5.13
CA VAL A 101 20.65 16.73 -6.41
C VAL A 101 21.24 15.34 -6.17
N ARG A 102 20.46 14.31 -6.40
CA ARG A 102 20.90 12.91 -6.35
C ARG A 102 21.16 12.41 -7.76
N VAL A 103 22.37 11.98 -7.99
CA VAL A 103 22.82 11.40 -9.26
C VAL A 103 23.17 9.93 -9.03
N GLN A 104 22.54 9.05 -9.76
CA GLN A 104 22.81 7.61 -9.72
C GLN A 104 23.35 7.17 -11.09
N THR A 105 24.35 6.33 -11.07
CA THR A 105 24.98 5.78 -12.29
C THR A 105 25.15 4.28 -12.16
N ASP A 106 25.43 3.63 -13.28
CA ASP A 106 25.96 2.27 -13.28
C ASP A 106 27.25 2.21 -12.46
N GLN A 107 27.78 0.99 -12.29
CA GLN A 107 28.98 0.76 -11.50
C GLN A 107 30.20 1.51 -12.09
N LEU A 108 30.84 2.32 -11.27
CA LEU A 108 32.04 3.07 -11.62
C LEU A 108 33.27 2.53 -10.88
N THR A 109 34.43 2.74 -11.44
CA THR A 109 35.69 2.54 -10.73
C THR A 109 35.93 3.65 -9.69
N SER A 110 36.84 3.44 -8.75
CA SER A 110 37.18 4.45 -7.75
C SER A 110 37.64 5.77 -8.40
N ASP A 111 38.47 5.67 -9.44
CA ASP A 111 39.01 6.85 -10.14
C ASP A 111 37.91 7.62 -10.88
N GLN A 112 36.99 6.91 -11.54
CA GLN A 112 35.82 7.51 -12.20
C GLN A 112 34.89 8.18 -11.17
N SER A 113 34.67 7.55 -10.01
CA SER A 113 33.86 8.11 -8.95
C SER A 113 34.42 9.40 -8.39
N VAL A 114 35.74 9.46 -8.16
CA VAL A 114 36.43 10.67 -7.72
C VAL A 114 36.35 11.78 -8.78
N ALA A 115 36.57 11.42 -10.05
CA ALA A 115 36.49 12.39 -11.15
C ALA A 115 35.08 13.00 -11.29
N ILE A 116 34.03 12.19 -11.18
CA ILE A 116 32.63 12.65 -11.21
C ILE A 116 32.30 13.52 -9.98
N GLN A 117 32.74 13.12 -8.80
CA GLN A 117 32.56 13.89 -7.57
C GLN A 117 33.14 15.30 -7.72
N GLN A 118 34.39 15.40 -8.17
CA GLN A 118 35.06 16.68 -8.40
C GLN A 118 34.36 17.52 -9.49
N ALA A 119 33.97 16.88 -10.59
CA ALA A 119 33.26 17.56 -11.68
C ALA A 119 31.90 18.10 -11.22
N LEU A 120 31.14 17.35 -10.42
CA LEU A 120 29.89 17.82 -9.83
C LEU A 120 30.11 18.98 -8.86
N ALA A 121 31.12 18.87 -7.98
CA ALA A 121 31.48 19.97 -7.07
C ALA A 121 31.81 21.27 -7.81
N GLN A 122 32.59 21.17 -8.88
CA GLN A 122 32.91 22.34 -9.73
C GLN A 122 31.66 22.87 -10.45
N ALA A 123 30.83 22.02 -11.03
CA ALA A 123 29.64 22.40 -11.76
C ALA A 123 28.63 23.16 -10.86
N TYR A 124 28.47 22.70 -9.61
CA TYR A 124 27.59 23.34 -8.63
C TYR A 124 28.27 24.40 -7.77
N LYS A 125 29.55 24.66 -7.99
CA LYS A 125 30.36 25.65 -7.24
C LYS A 125 30.38 25.45 -5.74
N ILE A 126 30.48 24.19 -5.33
CA ILE A 126 30.54 23.73 -3.94
C ILE A 126 31.87 23.01 -3.69
N LYS A 127 32.17 22.70 -2.44
CA LYS A 127 33.37 21.92 -2.10
C LYS A 127 33.17 20.43 -2.40
N ASP A 128 34.24 19.72 -2.71
CA ASP A 128 34.21 18.28 -2.95
C ASP A 128 33.62 17.53 -1.77
N SER A 129 33.85 18.01 -0.53
CA SER A 129 33.28 17.43 0.70
C SER A 129 31.75 17.58 0.84
N GLU A 130 31.13 18.44 0.05
CA GLU A 130 29.69 18.67 0.01
C GLU A 130 28.97 17.76 -1.04
N VAL A 131 29.77 16.99 -1.78
CA VAL A 131 29.27 15.91 -2.63
C VAL A 131 29.51 14.58 -1.93
N THR A 132 28.46 14.01 -1.37
CA THR A 132 28.54 12.68 -0.74
C THR A 132 28.49 11.60 -1.80
N THR A 133 29.40 10.62 -1.73
CA THR A 133 29.46 9.50 -2.65
C THR A 133 29.15 8.20 -1.92
N SER A 134 28.28 7.38 -2.50
CA SER A 134 27.98 6.04 -2.03
C SER A 134 28.14 5.04 -3.18
N PHE A 135 28.74 3.90 -2.91
CA PHE A 135 28.93 2.82 -3.87
C PHE A 135 28.31 1.53 -3.34
N ILE A 136 27.58 0.85 -4.19
CA ILE A 136 26.97 -0.44 -3.88
C ILE A 136 27.38 -1.46 -4.97
N GLY A 137 28.09 -2.47 -4.53
CA GLY A 137 28.50 -3.56 -5.42
C GLY A 137 27.30 -4.43 -5.85
N PRO A 138 27.36 -5.06 -7.02
CA PRO A 138 26.27 -5.86 -7.58
C PRO A 138 25.89 -7.09 -6.73
N VAL A 139 26.86 -7.66 -6.03
CA VAL A 139 26.60 -8.79 -5.09
C VAL A 139 25.70 -8.36 -3.94
N TRP A 140 25.94 -7.18 -3.40
CA TRP A 140 25.09 -6.60 -2.33
C TRP A 140 23.66 -6.38 -2.81
N GLY A 141 23.47 -5.82 -4.00
CA GLY A 141 22.13 -5.62 -4.57
C GLY A 141 21.36 -6.92 -4.76
N GLN A 142 22.02 -7.97 -5.22
CA GLN A 142 21.43 -9.30 -5.34
C GLN A 142 21.02 -9.87 -3.96
N ASP A 143 21.87 -9.72 -2.96
CA ASP A 143 21.59 -10.20 -1.60
C ASP A 143 20.40 -9.46 -0.98
N ILE A 144 20.33 -8.16 -1.11
CA ILE A 144 19.19 -7.35 -0.64
C ILE A 144 17.90 -7.75 -1.33
N THR A 145 17.92 -7.93 -2.65
CA THR A 145 16.76 -8.39 -3.43
C THR A 145 16.29 -9.77 -2.94
N ARG A 146 17.21 -10.71 -2.76
CA ARG A 146 16.90 -12.04 -2.26
C ARG A 146 16.30 -12.00 -0.85
N GLN A 147 16.88 -11.21 0.05
CA GLN A 147 16.37 -11.06 1.42
C GLN A 147 14.99 -10.43 1.44
N ALA A 148 14.74 -9.37 0.65
CA ALA A 148 13.45 -8.71 0.53
C ALA A 148 12.37 -9.68 0.04
N LEU A 149 12.66 -10.45 -1.02
CA LEU A 149 11.74 -11.44 -1.57
C LEU A 149 11.48 -12.60 -0.60
N THR A 150 12.53 -13.11 0.04
CA THR A 150 12.42 -14.18 1.06
C THR A 150 11.58 -13.69 2.25
N GLY A 151 11.81 -12.47 2.74
CA GLY A 151 11.02 -11.86 3.81
C GLY A 151 9.55 -11.72 3.44
N LEU A 152 9.25 -11.27 2.22
CA LEU A 152 7.88 -11.15 1.72
C LEU A 152 7.18 -12.52 1.66
N ILE A 153 7.82 -13.52 1.07
CA ILE A 153 7.25 -14.88 0.95
C ILE A 153 7.04 -15.48 2.34
N ALA A 154 8.03 -15.39 3.22
CA ALA A 154 7.93 -15.89 4.59
C ALA A 154 6.79 -15.19 5.35
N PHE A 155 6.65 -13.86 5.21
CA PHE A 155 5.56 -13.11 5.82
C PHE A 155 4.20 -13.59 5.32
N VAL A 156 4.00 -13.71 4.00
CA VAL A 156 2.72 -14.13 3.41
C VAL A 156 2.36 -15.55 3.84
N ILE A 157 3.33 -16.48 3.90
CA ILE A 157 3.10 -17.84 4.38
C ILE A 157 2.71 -17.83 5.85
N LEU A 158 3.48 -17.14 6.70
CA LEU A 158 3.19 -17.06 8.13
C LEU A 158 1.82 -16.42 8.39
N ALA A 159 1.52 -15.31 7.74
CA ALA A 159 0.21 -14.66 7.81
C ALA A 159 -0.92 -15.60 7.39
N SER A 160 -0.74 -16.36 6.30
CA SER A 160 -1.72 -17.34 5.83
C SER A 160 -1.98 -18.44 6.86
N ILE A 161 -0.92 -18.96 7.48
CA ILE A 161 -1.03 -19.99 8.53
C ILE A 161 -1.76 -19.42 9.76
N VAL A 162 -1.35 -18.26 10.25
CA VAL A 162 -1.98 -17.61 11.41
C VAL A 162 -3.46 -17.36 11.15
N MET A 163 -3.82 -16.82 9.97
CA MET A 163 -5.20 -16.57 9.58
C MET A 163 -6.01 -17.85 9.46
N ALA A 164 -5.44 -18.92 8.91
CA ALA A 164 -6.11 -20.21 8.79
C ALA A 164 -6.40 -20.83 10.17
N LEU A 165 -5.44 -20.74 11.09
CA LEU A 165 -5.59 -21.23 12.47
C LEU A 165 -6.60 -20.39 13.26
N TYR A 166 -6.54 -19.08 13.13
CA TYR A 166 -7.38 -18.15 13.87
C TYR A 166 -8.86 -18.26 13.46
N PHE A 167 -9.15 -18.19 12.18
CA PHE A 167 -10.53 -18.20 11.69
C PHE A 167 -11.12 -19.62 11.56
N ARG A 168 -10.31 -20.66 11.54
CA ARG A 168 -10.73 -22.07 11.32
C ARG A 168 -11.56 -22.27 10.04
N THR A 169 -11.56 -21.31 9.14
CA THR A 169 -12.26 -21.32 7.85
C THR A 169 -11.34 -20.86 6.74
N TRP A 170 -10.97 -21.77 5.85
CA TRP A 170 -10.06 -21.47 4.75
C TRP A 170 -10.56 -20.35 3.83
N LYS A 171 -11.89 -20.19 3.68
CA LYS A 171 -12.49 -19.14 2.84
C LYS A 171 -12.27 -17.74 3.41
N MET A 172 -12.29 -17.60 4.73
CA MET A 172 -12.01 -16.34 5.40
C MET A 172 -10.54 -15.96 5.26
N SER A 173 -9.65 -16.93 5.45
CA SER A 173 -8.21 -16.77 5.24
C SER A 173 -7.89 -16.42 3.79
N LEU A 174 -8.50 -17.11 2.82
CA LEU A 174 -8.33 -16.82 1.41
C LEU A 174 -8.75 -15.38 1.06
N ALA A 175 -9.91 -14.94 1.58
CA ALA A 175 -10.38 -13.57 1.34
C ALA A 175 -9.43 -12.53 1.95
N ALA A 176 -8.90 -12.77 3.16
CA ALA A 176 -7.92 -11.89 3.79
C ALA A 176 -6.61 -11.81 3.01
N ILE A 177 -6.07 -12.97 2.59
CA ILE A 177 -4.82 -13.00 1.81
C ILE A 177 -5.00 -12.36 0.44
N THR A 178 -6.17 -12.52 -0.21
CA THR A 178 -6.46 -11.84 -1.47
C THR A 178 -6.47 -10.32 -1.31
N ALA A 179 -7.06 -9.80 -0.23
CA ALA A 179 -7.02 -8.37 0.08
C ALA A 179 -5.58 -7.90 0.37
N LEU A 180 -4.80 -8.69 1.11
CA LEU A 180 -3.40 -8.40 1.40
C LEU A 180 -2.55 -8.30 0.12
N LEU A 181 -2.72 -9.24 -0.81
CA LEU A 181 -2.02 -9.22 -2.10
C LEU A 181 -2.48 -8.03 -2.95
N HIS A 182 -3.77 -7.70 -2.94
CA HIS A 182 -4.30 -6.50 -3.57
C HIS A 182 -3.60 -5.24 -3.03
N ASP A 183 -3.46 -5.11 -1.71
CA ASP A 183 -2.82 -3.95 -1.08
C ASP A 183 -1.36 -3.83 -1.48
N LEU A 184 -0.64 -4.94 -1.50
CA LEU A 184 0.75 -4.96 -1.94
C LEU A 184 0.89 -4.55 -3.40
N ILE A 185 0.05 -5.11 -4.30
CA ILE A 185 0.08 -4.80 -5.74
C ILE A 185 -0.21 -3.33 -5.98
N ILE A 186 -1.25 -2.78 -5.35
CA ILE A 186 -1.60 -1.37 -5.52
C ILE A 186 -0.52 -0.47 -4.93
N THR A 187 -0.05 -0.74 -3.71
CA THR A 187 0.96 0.10 -3.05
C THR A 187 2.26 0.11 -3.83
N ALA A 188 2.79 -1.05 -4.21
CA ALA A 188 3.98 -1.14 -5.03
C ALA A 188 3.75 -0.52 -6.43
N GLY A 189 2.59 -0.78 -7.02
CA GLY A 189 2.23 -0.26 -8.33
C GLY A 189 2.15 1.27 -8.40
N VAL A 190 1.71 1.93 -7.32
CA VAL A 190 1.73 3.41 -7.22
C VAL A 190 3.16 3.95 -7.37
N TYR A 191 4.17 3.28 -6.81
CA TYR A 191 5.57 3.66 -7.03
C TYR A 191 5.93 3.62 -8.52
N GLY A 192 5.52 2.58 -9.24
CA GLY A 192 5.75 2.49 -10.68
C GLY A 192 4.99 3.56 -11.48
N VAL A 193 3.73 3.87 -11.13
CA VAL A 193 2.90 4.88 -11.80
C VAL A 193 3.52 6.28 -11.66
N PHE A 194 3.96 6.64 -10.46
CA PHE A 194 4.55 7.96 -10.18
C PHE A 194 6.07 8.01 -10.40
N HIS A 195 6.66 6.92 -10.89
CA HIS A 195 8.10 6.82 -11.13
C HIS A 195 8.93 7.11 -9.87
N ILE A 196 8.44 6.61 -8.73
CA ILE A 196 9.09 6.75 -7.44
C ILE A 196 10.09 5.60 -7.30
N GLU A 197 11.28 5.92 -6.79
CA GLU A 197 12.33 4.93 -6.59
C GLU A 197 11.94 3.91 -5.52
N VAL A 198 12.06 2.63 -5.85
CA VAL A 198 11.89 1.54 -4.90
C VAL A 198 13.23 1.30 -4.20
N THR A 199 13.31 1.70 -2.94
CA THR A 199 14.48 1.50 -2.06
C THR A 199 14.22 0.36 -1.07
N PRO A 200 15.24 -0.19 -0.39
CA PRO A 200 15.03 -1.14 0.72
C PRO A 200 14.12 -0.57 1.81
N ALA A 201 14.21 0.73 2.06
CA ALA A 201 13.33 1.43 3.00
C ALA A 201 11.86 1.38 2.56
N ALA A 202 11.58 1.57 1.27
CA ALA A 202 10.23 1.41 0.71
C ALA A 202 9.72 -0.03 0.88
N VAL A 203 10.57 -1.04 0.66
CA VAL A 203 10.21 -2.46 0.87
C VAL A 203 9.89 -2.75 2.34
N ILE A 204 10.65 -2.20 3.29
CA ILE A 204 10.31 -2.27 4.72
C ILE A 204 8.93 -1.66 4.98
N GLY A 205 8.63 -0.52 4.36
CA GLY A 205 7.29 0.08 4.39
C GLY A 205 6.21 -0.84 3.84
N PHE A 206 6.44 -1.49 2.69
CA PHE A 206 5.49 -2.46 2.11
C PHE A 206 5.25 -3.64 3.04
N LEU A 207 6.27 -4.22 3.65
CA LEU A 207 6.11 -5.32 4.60
C LEU A 207 5.38 -4.89 5.87
N THR A 208 5.67 -3.69 6.36
CA THR A 208 5.04 -3.14 7.57
C THR A 208 3.54 -2.91 7.37
N ILE A 209 3.13 -2.38 6.21
CA ILE A 209 1.72 -2.13 5.93
C ILE A 209 0.91 -3.42 5.81
N LEU A 210 1.51 -4.52 5.38
CA LEU A 210 0.82 -5.80 5.33
C LEU A 210 0.32 -6.24 6.72
N GLY A 211 1.12 -6.02 7.76
CA GLY A 211 0.73 -6.29 9.15
C GLY A 211 -0.44 -5.40 9.61
N TYR A 212 -0.39 -4.12 9.27
CA TYR A 212 -1.47 -3.17 9.57
C TYR A 212 -2.79 -3.54 8.87
N SER A 213 -2.73 -3.85 7.57
CA SER A 213 -3.91 -4.24 6.79
C SER A 213 -4.54 -5.54 7.31
N LEU A 214 -3.71 -6.52 7.70
CA LEU A 214 -4.22 -7.75 8.33
C LEU A 214 -4.95 -7.46 9.63
N TYR A 215 -4.44 -6.57 10.48
CA TYR A 215 -5.09 -6.24 11.75
C TYR A 215 -6.52 -5.71 11.54
N ASP A 216 -6.72 -4.78 10.61
CA ASP A 216 -8.06 -4.25 10.30
C ASP A 216 -8.97 -5.33 9.72
N THR A 217 -8.44 -6.16 8.81
CA THR A 217 -9.18 -7.29 8.22
C THR A 217 -9.63 -8.30 9.28
N VAL A 218 -8.77 -8.62 10.27
CA VAL A 218 -9.12 -9.51 11.37
C VAL A 218 -10.31 -8.96 12.16
N VAL A 219 -10.28 -7.67 12.49
CA VAL A 219 -11.35 -7.02 13.26
C VAL A 219 -12.69 -7.05 12.53
N VAL A 220 -12.68 -6.77 11.23
CA VAL A 220 -13.90 -6.84 10.40
C VAL A 220 -14.42 -8.29 10.32
N PHE A 221 -13.51 -9.25 10.17
CA PHE A 221 -13.87 -10.66 10.08
C PHE A 221 -14.36 -11.24 11.40
N ASP A 222 -13.83 -10.78 12.53
CA ASP A 222 -14.38 -11.15 13.85
C ASP A 222 -15.82 -10.67 13.98
N LYS A 223 -16.11 -9.45 13.57
CA LYS A 223 -17.49 -8.95 13.60
C LYS A 223 -18.41 -9.68 12.62
N ILE A 224 -17.90 -10.08 11.45
CA ILE A 224 -18.63 -10.94 10.52
C ILE A 224 -18.92 -12.28 11.16
N ARG A 225 -17.96 -12.89 11.84
CA ARG A 225 -18.09 -14.16 12.53
C ARG A 225 -19.12 -14.10 13.65
N GLU A 226 -19.06 -13.04 14.46
CA GLU A 226 -20.05 -12.76 15.51
C GLU A 226 -21.46 -12.70 14.91
N ASN A 227 -21.69 -11.83 13.92
CA ASN A 227 -23.01 -11.63 13.32
C ASN A 227 -23.53 -12.86 12.53
N THR A 228 -22.65 -13.70 12.01
CA THR A 228 -23.04 -14.90 11.27
C THR A 228 -23.12 -16.15 12.13
N GLY A 229 -22.48 -16.17 13.30
CA GLY A 229 -22.48 -17.27 14.26
C GLY A 229 -23.65 -17.20 15.28
N GLU A 230 -23.93 -15.98 15.76
CA GLU A 230 -25.03 -15.72 16.69
C GLU A 230 -26.41 -15.84 16.04
N ASP A 231 -26.48 -15.60 14.75
CA ASP A 231 -27.68 -15.75 13.94
C ASP A 231 -28.02 -17.22 13.69
N GLY A 232 -28.28 -17.98 14.74
CA GLY A 232 -28.70 -19.36 14.66
C GLY A 232 -29.98 -19.61 13.81
N ALA A 233 -30.73 -20.65 14.12
CA ALA A 233 -31.92 -21.04 13.35
C ALA A 233 -33.03 -19.98 13.24
N GLU A 234 -32.95 -18.88 14.01
CA GLU A 234 -33.98 -17.82 14.10
C GLU A 234 -33.57 -16.51 13.44
N SER A 235 -32.46 -16.46 12.70
CA SER A 235 -31.99 -15.22 12.06
C SER A 235 -33.02 -14.63 11.10
N ARG A 236 -33.32 -13.36 11.30
CA ARG A 236 -34.18 -12.57 10.39
C ARG A 236 -33.40 -12.02 9.18
N ARG A 237 -32.08 -12.32 9.06
CA ARG A 237 -31.20 -11.82 8.01
C ARG A 237 -30.57 -12.96 7.21
N THR A 238 -30.45 -12.77 5.91
CA THR A 238 -29.67 -13.64 5.05
C THR A 238 -28.18 -13.52 5.40
N PHE A 239 -27.36 -14.49 4.99
CA PHE A 239 -25.92 -14.46 5.24
C PHE A 239 -25.26 -13.16 4.72
N ALA A 240 -25.59 -12.78 3.48
CA ALA A 240 -25.07 -11.55 2.89
C ALA A 240 -25.51 -10.27 3.64
N GLU A 241 -26.73 -10.25 4.17
CA GLU A 241 -27.24 -9.14 5.00
C GLU A 241 -26.51 -9.08 6.35
N SER A 242 -26.21 -10.24 6.98
CA SER A 242 -25.45 -10.30 8.24
C SER A 242 -24.01 -9.82 8.04
N VAL A 243 -23.36 -10.24 6.92
CA VAL A 243 -22.03 -9.73 6.57
C VAL A 243 -22.06 -8.22 6.29
N ASN A 244 -23.08 -7.73 5.55
CA ASN A 244 -23.23 -6.32 5.28
C ASN A 244 -23.42 -5.47 6.56
N LEU A 245 -24.17 -6.00 7.53
CA LEU A 245 -24.34 -5.37 8.83
C LEU A 245 -22.99 -5.30 9.57
N ALA A 246 -22.22 -6.38 9.63
CA ALA A 246 -20.94 -6.42 10.29
C ALA A 246 -19.97 -5.37 9.71
N VAL A 247 -19.92 -5.26 8.37
CA VAL A 247 -19.09 -4.25 7.69
C VAL A 247 -19.55 -2.83 8.06
N ASN A 248 -20.86 -2.56 8.10
CA ASN A 248 -21.37 -1.26 8.51
C ASN A 248 -21.06 -0.94 9.98
N GLN A 249 -21.12 -1.94 10.87
CA GLN A 249 -20.78 -1.79 12.29
C GLN A 249 -19.31 -1.47 12.53
N THR A 250 -18.43 -1.98 11.68
CA THR A 250 -16.97 -1.77 11.78
C THR A 250 -16.47 -0.58 10.96
N LEU A 251 -17.28 -0.04 10.05
CA LEU A 251 -16.88 0.99 9.08
C LEU A 251 -16.25 2.22 9.76
N VAL A 252 -16.92 2.80 10.76
CA VAL A 252 -16.42 3.99 11.46
C VAL A 252 -15.13 3.68 12.23
N ARG A 253 -15.02 2.48 12.79
CA ARG A 253 -13.81 2.04 13.48
C ARG A 253 -12.63 1.93 12.50
N SER A 254 -12.79 1.26 11.36
CA SER A 254 -11.76 1.15 10.34
C SER A 254 -11.31 2.51 9.82
N ILE A 255 -12.25 3.43 9.55
CA ILE A 255 -11.91 4.80 9.12
C ILE A 255 -11.14 5.53 10.22
N ASN A 256 -11.62 5.51 11.48
CA ASN A 256 -10.95 6.19 12.58
C ASN A 256 -9.54 5.64 12.83
N THR A 257 -9.37 4.33 12.83
CA THR A 257 -8.07 3.68 12.99
C THR A 257 -7.09 4.13 11.89
N SER A 258 -7.57 4.19 10.66
CA SER A 258 -6.76 4.64 9.52
C SER A 258 -6.40 6.13 9.62
N VAL A 259 -7.35 6.99 10.00
CA VAL A 259 -7.08 8.42 10.21
C VAL A 259 -6.03 8.62 11.31
N VAL A 260 -6.16 7.91 12.45
CA VAL A 260 -5.18 7.99 13.55
C VAL A 260 -3.81 7.49 13.11
N ALA A 261 -3.74 6.45 12.28
CA ALA A 261 -2.47 5.92 11.76
C ALA A 261 -1.84 6.85 10.69
N ILE A 262 -2.65 7.49 9.85
CA ILE A 262 -2.18 8.41 8.81
C ILE A 262 -1.57 9.68 9.41
N LEU A 263 -2.06 10.18 10.53
CA LEU A 263 -1.59 11.43 11.13
C LEU A 263 -0.08 11.43 11.44
N PRO A 264 0.49 10.49 12.23
CA PRO A 264 1.93 10.46 12.48
C PRO A 264 2.73 10.13 11.21
N VAL A 265 2.24 9.19 10.38
CA VAL A 265 2.90 8.83 9.12
C VAL A 265 2.94 10.01 8.15
N GLY A 266 1.83 10.74 8.01
CA GLY A 266 1.75 11.96 7.22
C GLY A 266 2.66 13.06 7.78
N SER A 267 2.74 13.22 9.10
CA SER A 267 3.66 14.18 9.72
C SER A 267 5.13 13.85 9.38
N ILE A 268 5.52 12.58 9.44
CA ILE A 268 6.88 12.16 9.03
C ILE A 268 7.08 12.39 7.54
N LEU A 269 6.09 12.09 6.71
CA LEU A 269 6.17 12.28 5.26
C LEU A 269 6.31 13.75 4.88
N PHE A 270 5.45 14.62 5.41
CA PHE A 270 5.43 16.04 5.01
C PHE A 270 6.46 16.88 5.75
N ILE A 271 6.67 16.66 7.05
CA ILE A 271 7.64 17.43 7.83
C ILE A 271 9.04 16.81 7.71
N GLY A 272 9.18 15.51 7.99
CA GLY A 272 10.46 14.82 7.98
C GLY A 272 11.10 14.78 6.60
N ALA A 273 10.33 14.43 5.58
CA ALA A 273 10.86 14.28 4.23
C ALA A 273 11.00 15.61 3.48
N LEU A 274 9.97 16.49 3.54
CA LEU A 274 9.98 17.72 2.75
C LEU A 274 10.75 18.84 3.42
N ILE A 275 10.73 18.94 4.77
CA ILE A 275 11.39 20.03 5.49
C ILE A 275 12.81 19.61 5.92
N LEU A 276 12.97 18.40 6.49
CA LEU A 276 14.25 17.94 7.05
C LEU A 276 15.13 17.17 6.05
N GLY A 277 14.61 16.84 4.84
CA GLY A 277 15.38 16.15 3.80
C GLY A 277 15.71 14.68 4.12
N ALA A 278 15.03 14.06 5.08
CA ALA A 278 15.31 12.68 5.52
C ALA A 278 14.79 11.64 4.51
N GLY A 279 15.59 11.33 3.49
CA GLY A 279 15.20 10.46 2.36
C GLY A 279 14.67 9.09 2.77
N THR A 280 15.35 8.38 3.68
CA THR A 280 14.91 7.06 4.17
C THR A 280 13.56 7.10 4.89
N LEU A 281 13.33 8.12 5.71
CA LEU A 281 12.03 8.33 6.39
C LEU A 281 10.92 8.64 5.40
N ARG A 282 11.23 9.38 4.33
CA ARG A 282 10.29 9.63 3.23
C ARG A 282 9.84 8.34 2.59
N ASP A 283 10.76 7.47 2.22
CA ASP A 283 10.45 6.24 1.50
C ASP A 283 9.58 5.31 2.32
N ILE A 284 9.90 5.12 3.61
CA ILE A 284 9.08 4.33 4.54
C ILE A 284 7.71 4.97 4.72
N SER A 285 7.66 6.26 5.05
CA SER A 285 6.39 6.93 5.35
C SER A 285 5.48 7.05 4.14
N LEU A 286 6.02 7.21 2.94
CA LEU A 286 5.24 7.22 1.70
C LEU A 286 4.59 5.86 1.44
N ALA A 287 5.34 4.77 1.60
CA ALA A 287 4.82 3.41 1.47
C ALA A 287 3.69 3.13 2.48
N LEU A 288 3.91 3.52 3.74
CA LEU A 288 2.90 3.39 4.79
C LEU A 288 1.67 4.26 4.52
N PHE A 289 1.85 5.51 4.10
CA PHE A 289 0.76 6.44 3.81
C PHE A 289 -0.17 5.91 2.72
N ILE A 290 0.40 5.47 1.59
CA ILE A 290 -0.35 4.86 0.50
C ILE A 290 -1.02 3.56 0.98
N GLY A 291 -0.25 2.70 1.64
CA GLY A 291 -0.71 1.39 2.05
C GLY A 291 -1.83 1.41 3.09
N ILE A 292 -1.84 2.39 4.04
CA ILE A 292 -2.95 2.55 5.00
C ILE A 292 -4.25 2.88 4.26
N ILE A 293 -4.21 3.78 3.27
CA ILE A 293 -5.39 4.15 2.48
C ILE A 293 -5.91 2.93 1.69
N VAL A 294 -5.01 2.23 1.02
CA VAL A 294 -5.33 1.05 0.20
C VAL A 294 -5.87 -0.09 1.07
N GLY A 295 -5.25 -0.38 2.22
CA GLY A 295 -5.67 -1.42 3.16
C GLY A 295 -7.03 -1.15 3.77
N THR A 296 -7.33 0.11 4.09
CA THR A 296 -8.67 0.50 4.57
C THR A 296 -9.74 0.22 3.50
N TYR A 297 -9.44 0.55 2.25
CA TYR A 297 -10.33 0.26 1.14
C TYR A 297 -10.51 -1.25 0.94
N SER A 298 -9.43 -2.01 0.89
CA SER A 298 -9.48 -3.44 0.56
C SER A 298 -10.18 -4.27 1.62
N THR A 299 -9.98 -3.97 2.90
CA THR A 299 -10.67 -4.65 4.01
C THR A 299 -12.20 -4.55 3.88
N ILE A 300 -12.70 -3.35 3.61
CA ILE A 300 -14.14 -3.07 3.56
C ILE A 300 -14.75 -3.51 2.22
N PHE A 301 -14.08 -3.19 1.10
CA PHE A 301 -14.67 -3.29 -0.23
C PHE A 301 -14.21 -4.52 -1.03
N ILE A 302 -13.17 -5.24 -0.57
CA ILE A 302 -12.67 -6.45 -1.22
C ILE A 302 -12.78 -7.67 -0.30
N ALA A 303 -12.16 -7.67 0.89
CA ALA A 303 -12.10 -8.83 1.76
C ALA A 303 -13.49 -9.31 2.18
N ALA A 304 -14.31 -8.42 2.74
CA ALA A 304 -15.63 -8.77 3.23
C ALA A 304 -16.62 -9.20 2.11
N PRO A 305 -16.72 -8.48 0.97
CA PRO A 305 -17.53 -8.94 -0.17
C PRO A 305 -17.04 -10.25 -0.78
N LEU A 306 -15.73 -10.47 -0.87
CA LEU A 306 -15.16 -11.72 -1.38
C LEU A 306 -15.51 -12.89 -0.48
N TYR A 307 -15.37 -12.72 0.83
CA TYR A 307 -15.78 -13.74 1.79
C TYR A 307 -17.29 -14.09 1.67
N ALA A 308 -18.15 -13.06 1.58
CA ALA A 308 -19.58 -13.27 1.37
C ALA A 308 -19.85 -14.03 0.08
N GLN A 309 -19.13 -13.74 -1.00
CA GLN A 309 -19.26 -14.44 -2.28
C GLN A 309 -18.81 -15.90 -2.21
N LEU A 310 -17.66 -16.17 -1.57
CA LEU A 310 -17.12 -17.54 -1.43
C LEU A 310 -18.05 -18.46 -0.63
N ARG A 311 -18.78 -17.90 0.34
CA ARG A 311 -19.71 -18.66 1.17
C ARG A 311 -21.12 -18.77 0.61
N SER A 312 -21.54 -17.83 -0.24
CA SER A 312 -22.90 -17.84 -0.83
C SER A 312 -23.24 -19.11 -1.63
N GLY A 313 -22.22 -19.86 -2.08
CA GLY A 313 -22.37 -21.13 -2.78
C GLY A 313 -22.60 -22.34 -1.88
N GLU A 314 -22.38 -22.23 -0.57
CA GLU A 314 -22.51 -23.35 0.39
C GLU A 314 -23.97 -23.76 0.60
N ASP A 315 -24.23 -25.07 0.64
CA ASP A 315 -25.62 -25.58 0.82
C ASP A 315 -26.19 -25.19 2.19
N ALA A 316 -25.35 -25.09 3.21
CA ALA A 316 -25.76 -24.63 4.54
C ALA A 316 -26.25 -23.17 4.49
N VAL A 317 -25.52 -22.30 3.79
CA VAL A 317 -25.88 -20.89 3.61
C VAL A 317 -27.14 -20.75 2.77
N LYS A 318 -27.25 -21.49 1.66
CA LYS A 318 -28.45 -21.50 0.81
C LYS A 318 -29.70 -21.95 1.57
N LYS A 319 -29.61 -23.04 2.36
CA LYS A 319 -30.71 -23.50 3.17
C LYS A 319 -31.13 -22.46 4.21
N ARG A 320 -30.19 -21.87 4.91
CA ARG A 320 -30.44 -20.78 5.86
C ARG A 320 -31.14 -19.60 5.18
N ASP A 321 -30.59 -19.09 4.07
CA ASP A 321 -31.15 -17.94 3.36
C ASP A 321 -32.56 -18.21 2.82
N LYS A 322 -32.83 -19.42 2.32
CA LYS A 322 -34.17 -19.83 1.89
C LYS A 322 -35.17 -19.83 3.07
N ARG A 323 -34.78 -20.36 4.23
CA ARG A 323 -35.60 -20.34 5.44
C ARG A 323 -35.89 -18.92 5.91
N THR A 324 -34.85 -18.05 5.96
CA THR A 324 -34.99 -16.65 6.37
C THR A 324 -35.96 -15.90 5.47
N ARG A 325 -35.89 -16.09 4.15
CA ARG A 325 -36.81 -15.47 3.19
C ARG A 325 -38.26 -15.95 3.39
N ALA A 326 -38.45 -17.24 3.56
CA ALA A 326 -39.79 -17.85 3.79
C ALA A 326 -40.44 -17.28 5.08
N VAL A 327 -39.66 -17.17 6.17
CA VAL A 327 -40.15 -16.56 7.43
C VAL A 327 -40.55 -15.12 7.25
N ARG A 328 -39.73 -14.34 6.49
CA ARG A 328 -40.00 -12.92 6.20
C ARG A 328 -41.27 -12.76 5.35
N GLU A 329 -41.44 -13.58 4.32
CA GLU A 329 -42.64 -13.58 3.49
C GLU A 329 -43.89 -13.91 4.31
N ALA A 330 -43.83 -14.94 5.17
CA ALA A 330 -44.94 -15.30 6.05
C ALA A 330 -45.32 -14.17 7.02
N SER A 331 -44.32 -13.45 7.59
CA SER A 331 -44.56 -12.33 8.49
C SER A 331 -45.23 -11.13 7.79
N LEU A 332 -44.88 -10.88 6.52
CA LEU A 332 -45.50 -9.81 5.71
C LEU A 332 -46.98 -10.12 5.40
N VAL A 333 -47.31 -11.39 5.12
CA VAL A 333 -48.70 -11.81 4.87
C VAL A 333 -49.53 -11.71 6.13
N VAL A 334 -48.97 -11.96 7.32
CA VAL A 334 -49.68 -11.81 8.60
C VAL A 334 -49.88 -10.32 8.93
N ALA A 335 -48.92 -9.44 8.64
CA ALA A 335 -49.03 -8.00 8.89
C ALA A 335 -49.98 -7.28 7.92
N ALA A 336 -50.33 -7.90 6.79
CA ALA A 336 -51.24 -7.34 5.78
C ALA A 336 -52.72 -7.76 5.97
N LYS A 337 -52.97 -8.66 6.91
CA LYS A 337 -54.32 -9.06 7.38
C LYS A 337 -54.70 -8.29 8.65
#